data_6f64492c1dd746958463e80068a6721b
#
_entry.id   6f64492c1dd746958463e80068a6721b
#
_cell.length_a   1.000
_cell.length_b   1.000
_cell.length_c   1.000
_cell.angle_alpha   90.00
_cell.angle_beta   90.00
_cell.angle_gamma   90.00
#
_symmetry.space_group_name_H-M   'P 1'
#
loop_
_entity.id
_entity.type
_entity.pdbx_description
1 polymer ?
#
loop_
_entity_poly.entity_id
_entity_poly.type
_entity_poly.pdbx_seq_one_letter_code
_entity_poly.pdbx_strand_id
1 'polypeptide(L)'
;RNVSLVVFTKEQNPQGLDTLLVKGRANGVPGLRILNREELLSIEPNIADDVTCALYAPTGGIVCPFHLTIALAENACTNGVSFFLNTEVTSIEKTAEGFHISVKNTAKADPHAAQAPASGVIEARTVVNAAGVYADVFHNMVSESKLHITARKGEYMLLDKSAGKHVSHTIFQLPGKMGKGVLVTPTIHGNLLVGPTSVDITSKEGINT
;
A
#
# COMPACT_ATOMS: atom_id res chain seq x y z
N ARG A 1 -5.20 -16.69 5.35
CA ARG A 1 -4.79 -15.84 6.49
C ARG A 1 -3.33 -16.09 6.78
N ASN A 2 -2.60 -15.04 7.03
CA ASN A 2 -1.18 -15.10 7.35
C ASN A 2 -0.93 -14.15 8.54
N VAL A 3 -1.44 -14.38 9.66
CA VAL A 3 -1.24 -13.66 10.93
C VAL A 3 -0.16 -12.55 10.87
N SER A 4 -0.36 -11.43 11.54
CA SER A 4 0.65 -10.38 11.65
C SER A 4 1.25 -10.35 13.07
N LEU A 5 2.57 -10.23 13.14
CA LEU A 5 3.34 -10.09 14.38
C LEU A 5 4.03 -8.73 14.38
N VAL A 6 3.80 -7.91 15.39
CA VAL A 6 4.61 -6.71 15.62
C VAL A 6 5.60 -7.04 16.72
N VAL A 7 6.85 -7.25 16.33
CA VAL A 7 7.91 -7.68 17.26
C VAL A 7 8.47 -6.51 18.07
N PHE A 8 8.91 -6.84 19.26
CA PHE A 8 9.50 -5.92 20.22
C PHE A 8 10.88 -6.40 20.64
N THR A 9 11.87 -5.51 20.51
CA THR A 9 13.26 -5.79 20.91
C THR A 9 13.60 -5.16 22.26
N LYS A 10 14.69 -5.63 22.89
CA LYS A 10 15.15 -5.15 24.20
C LYS A 10 15.43 -3.64 24.26
N GLU A 11 15.76 -3.03 23.12
CA GLU A 11 16.14 -1.61 23.03
C GLU A 11 14.93 -0.67 22.88
N GLN A 12 13.74 -1.21 22.64
CA GLN A 12 12.54 -0.42 22.39
C GLN A 12 11.79 -0.09 23.69
N ASN A 13 10.96 0.96 23.65
CA ASN A 13 10.11 1.31 24.80
C ASN A 13 8.90 0.36 24.91
N PRO A 14 8.73 -0.37 26.01
CA PRO A 14 7.61 -1.32 26.21
C PRO A 14 6.22 -0.72 26.00
N GLN A 15 6.02 0.56 26.35
CA GLN A 15 4.73 1.26 26.21
C GLN A 15 4.20 1.31 24.78
N GLY A 16 5.09 1.19 23.77
CA GLY A 16 4.69 1.19 22.36
C GLY A 16 3.79 0.03 21.98
N LEU A 17 4.07 -1.15 22.52
CA LEU A 17 3.29 -2.37 22.24
C LEU A 17 1.92 -2.34 22.92
N ASP A 18 1.87 -1.88 24.16
CA ASP A 18 0.61 -1.71 24.92
C ASP A 18 -0.31 -0.68 24.23
N THR A 19 0.27 0.42 23.75
CA THR A 19 -0.47 1.44 22.99
C THR A 19 -1.10 0.84 21.74
N LEU A 20 -0.35 0.02 20.98
CA LEU A 20 -0.88 -0.67 19.79
C LEU A 20 -1.97 -1.68 20.15
N LEU A 21 -1.81 -2.44 21.24
CA LEU A 21 -2.81 -3.39 21.72
C LEU A 21 -4.12 -2.68 22.09
N VAL A 22 -4.04 -1.59 22.86
CA VAL A 22 -5.21 -0.78 23.26
C VAL A 22 -5.91 -0.21 22.04
N LYS A 23 -5.15 0.40 21.12
CA LYS A 23 -5.69 0.96 19.86
C LYS A 23 -6.34 -0.10 18.98
N GLY A 24 -5.70 -1.26 18.85
CA GLY A 24 -6.23 -2.36 18.04
C GLY A 24 -7.52 -2.93 18.61
N ARG A 25 -7.63 -3.06 19.94
CA ARG A 25 -8.87 -3.46 20.61
C ARG A 25 -9.98 -2.43 20.44
N ALA A 26 -9.66 -1.15 20.58
CA ALA A 26 -10.61 -0.05 20.33
C ALA A 26 -11.14 -0.04 18.89
N ASN A 27 -10.31 -0.45 17.92
CA ASN A 27 -10.70 -0.61 16.52
C ASN A 27 -11.42 -1.95 16.22
N GLY A 28 -11.74 -2.74 17.25
CA GLY A 28 -12.49 -3.99 17.09
C GLY A 28 -11.70 -5.16 16.50
N VAL A 29 -10.36 -5.13 16.50
CA VAL A 29 -9.55 -6.25 15.99
C VAL A 29 -9.64 -7.42 16.98
N PRO A 30 -10.22 -8.57 16.58
CA PRO A 30 -10.44 -9.68 17.49
C PRO A 30 -9.14 -10.46 17.73
N GLY A 31 -9.04 -11.06 18.93
CA GLY A 31 -7.98 -12.02 19.27
C GLY A 31 -6.57 -11.40 19.42
N LEU A 32 -6.47 -10.06 19.51
CA LEU A 32 -5.18 -9.41 19.79
C LEU A 32 -4.65 -9.79 21.17
N ARG A 33 -3.40 -10.23 21.22
CA ARG A 33 -2.70 -10.53 22.46
C ARG A 33 -1.18 -10.33 22.31
N ILE A 34 -0.50 -10.14 23.42
CA ILE A 34 0.95 -10.12 23.44
C ILE A 34 1.42 -11.56 23.68
N LEU A 35 2.34 -12.02 22.83
CA LEU A 35 3.07 -13.27 22.99
C LEU A 35 4.36 -12.99 23.75
N ASN A 36 4.67 -13.80 24.73
CA ASN A 36 6.01 -13.83 25.32
C ASN A 36 7.02 -14.50 24.38
N ARG A 37 8.30 -14.52 24.76
CA ARG A 37 9.37 -15.09 23.92
C ARG A 37 9.16 -16.58 23.61
N GLU A 38 8.73 -17.38 24.58
CA GLU A 38 8.50 -18.82 24.41
C GLU A 38 7.35 -19.10 23.44
N GLU A 39 6.21 -18.45 23.63
CA GLU A 39 5.06 -18.52 22.73
C GLU A 39 5.45 -18.09 21.31
N LEU A 40 6.23 -17.01 21.17
CA LEU A 40 6.67 -16.50 19.89
C LEU A 40 7.56 -17.50 19.15
N LEU A 41 8.56 -18.08 19.84
CA LEU A 41 9.45 -19.09 19.26
C LEU A 41 8.72 -20.37 18.86
N SER A 42 7.62 -20.71 19.53
CA SER A 42 6.83 -21.89 19.17
C SER A 42 6.15 -21.75 17.80
N ILE A 43 5.88 -20.52 17.33
CA ILE A 43 5.23 -20.26 16.04
C ILE A 43 6.18 -19.68 14.99
N GLU A 44 7.26 -19.00 15.40
CA GLU A 44 8.30 -18.42 14.54
C GLU A 44 9.70 -18.71 15.13
N PRO A 45 10.27 -19.89 14.86
CA PRO A 45 11.53 -20.30 15.47
C PRO A 45 12.73 -19.50 14.97
N ASN A 46 12.64 -18.81 13.82
CA ASN A 46 13.71 -18.03 13.22
C ASN A 46 13.73 -16.55 13.64
N ILE A 47 13.01 -16.19 14.69
CA ILE A 47 13.04 -14.84 15.24
C ILE A 47 14.40 -14.55 15.90
N ALA A 48 14.91 -13.35 15.66
CA ALA A 48 16.19 -12.87 16.20
C ALA A 48 16.23 -12.90 17.75
N ASP A 49 17.42 -13.08 18.32
CA ASP A 49 17.62 -13.30 19.76
C ASP A 49 17.32 -12.08 20.63
N ASP A 50 17.34 -10.89 20.06
CA ASP A 50 17.04 -9.64 20.76
C ASP A 50 15.51 -9.35 20.87
N VAL A 51 14.68 -10.08 20.13
CA VAL A 51 13.22 -9.98 20.22
C VAL A 51 12.72 -10.64 21.49
N THR A 52 11.99 -9.92 22.32
CA THR A 52 11.50 -10.39 23.63
C THR A 52 10.04 -10.80 23.64
N CYS A 53 9.22 -10.15 22.84
CA CYS A 53 7.78 -10.42 22.73
C CYS A 53 7.24 -9.88 21.41
N ALA A 54 5.96 -10.15 21.11
CA ALA A 54 5.28 -9.62 19.94
C ALA A 54 3.79 -9.39 20.20
N LEU A 55 3.21 -8.39 19.55
CA LEU A 55 1.77 -8.26 19.40
C LEU A 55 1.30 -9.22 18.29
N TYR A 56 0.44 -10.14 18.64
CA TYR A 56 -0.14 -11.13 17.77
C TYR A 56 -1.50 -10.64 17.24
N ALA A 57 -1.63 -10.51 15.92
CA ALA A 57 -2.87 -10.12 15.24
C ALA A 57 -3.35 -11.24 14.31
N PRO A 58 -4.27 -12.12 14.79
CA PRO A 58 -4.64 -13.36 14.10
C PRO A 58 -5.44 -13.15 12.83
N THR A 59 -6.01 -11.97 12.63
CA THR A 59 -6.83 -11.65 11.45
C THR A 59 -6.03 -11.08 10.28
N GLY A 60 -4.73 -10.88 10.46
CA GLY A 60 -3.83 -10.44 9.41
C GLY A 60 -3.84 -11.38 8.19
N GLY A 61 -3.58 -10.83 7.02
CA GLY A 61 -3.53 -11.58 5.77
C GLY A 61 -2.64 -10.91 4.73
N ILE A 62 -2.19 -11.68 3.77
CA ILE A 62 -1.47 -11.21 2.59
C ILE A 62 -2.31 -11.43 1.34
N VAL A 63 -2.14 -10.56 0.36
CA VAL A 63 -2.80 -10.63 -0.94
C VAL A 63 -1.82 -10.17 -2.02
N CYS A 64 -1.93 -10.72 -3.22
CA CYS A 64 -1.23 -10.18 -4.37
C CYS A 64 -1.89 -8.85 -4.79
N PRO A 65 -1.18 -7.72 -4.74
CA PRO A 65 -1.77 -6.42 -5.09
C PRO A 65 -2.19 -6.35 -6.56
N PHE A 66 -1.47 -7.02 -7.46
CA PHE A 66 -1.83 -7.11 -8.88
C PHE A 66 -3.18 -7.82 -9.08
N HIS A 67 -3.34 -9.01 -8.50
CA HIS A 67 -4.59 -9.77 -8.61
C HIS A 67 -5.75 -9.03 -7.95
N LEU A 68 -5.52 -8.39 -6.80
CA LEU A 68 -6.56 -7.59 -6.14
C LEU A 68 -7.02 -6.43 -7.03
N THR A 69 -6.07 -5.70 -7.63
CA THR A 69 -6.38 -4.57 -8.51
C THR A 69 -7.15 -5.02 -9.75
N ILE A 70 -6.72 -6.11 -10.39
CA ILE A 70 -7.41 -6.68 -11.55
C ILE A 70 -8.83 -7.13 -11.19
N ALA A 71 -8.99 -7.87 -10.10
CA ALA A 71 -10.29 -8.36 -9.66
C ALA A 71 -11.27 -7.22 -9.33
N LEU A 72 -10.77 -6.12 -8.73
CA LEU A 72 -11.58 -4.92 -8.46
C LEU A 72 -12.00 -4.23 -9.77
N ALA A 73 -11.08 -4.14 -10.75
CA ALA A 73 -11.37 -3.56 -12.06
C ALA A 73 -12.39 -4.41 -12.83
N GLU A 74 -12.23 -5.73 -12.87
CA GLU A 74 -13.17 -6.67 -13.51
C GLU A 74 -14.56 -6.57 -12.86
N ASN A 75 -14.62 -6.53 -11.53
CA ASN A 75 -15.89 -6.36 -10.83
C ASN A 75 -16.54 -5.00 -11.16
N ALA A 76 -15.78 -3.93 -11.23
CA ALA A 76 -16.28 -2.62 -11.61
C ALA A 76 -16.83 -2.63 -13.06
N CYS A 77 -16.10 -3.21 -14.02
CA CYS A 77 -16.55 -3.39 -15.40
C CYS A 77 -17.86 -4.17 -15.47
N THR A 78 -17.99 -5.26 -14.74
CA THR A 78 -19.21 -6.08 -14.67
C THR A 78 -20.41 -5.28 -14.14
N ASN A 79 -20.15 -4.28 -13.30
CA ASN A 79 -21.16 -3.37 -12.75
C ASN A 79 -21.33 -2.08 -13.59
N GLY A 80 -20.85 -2.04 -14.83
CA GLY A 80 -21.11 -0.99 -15.79
C GLY A 80 -20.14 0.20 -15.72
N VAL A 81 -19.01 0.08 -15.04
CA VAL A 81 -17.97 1.12 -15.04
C VAL A 81 -17.18 1.06 -16.35
N SER A 82 -17.03 2.21 -17.00
CA SER A 82 -16.16 2.35 -18.18
C SER A 82 -14.73 2.66 -17.77
N PHE A 83 -13.75 1.93 -18.31
CA PHE A 83 -12.33 2.16 -18.13
C PHE A 83 -11.73 2.78 -19.40
N PHE A 84 -11.07 3.91 -19.26
CA PHE A 84 -10.32 4.55 -20.32
C PHE A 84 -8.83 4.35 -20.08
N LEU A 85 -8.28 3.24 -20.59
CA LEU A 85 -6.85 2.95 -20.54
C LEU A 85 -6.08 3.87 -21.48
N ASN A 86 -4.79 4.07 -21.24
CA ASN A 86 -3.94 4.96 -22.02
C ASN A 86 -4.53 6.38 -22.17
N THR A 87 -5.24 6.85 -21.16
CA THR A 87 -5.90 8.14 -21.15
C THR A 87 -5.36 8.96 -19.99
N GLU A 88 -4.65 10.03 -20.30
CA GLU A 88 -4.10 10.96 -19.33
C GLU A 88 -5.05 12.13 -19.11
N VAL A 89 -5.38 12.41 -17.87
CA VAL A 89 -6.07 13.65 -17.48
C VAL A 89 -5.05 14.79 -17.52
N THR A 90 -5.33 15.83 -18.32
CA THR A 90 -4.45 16.98 -18.49
C THR A 90 -4.89 18.20 -17.71
N SER A 91 -6.20 18.39 -17.52
CA SER A 91 -6.74 19.44 -16.65
C SER A 91 -8.08 19.02 -16.05
N ILE A 92 -8.42 19.65 -14.93
CA ILE A 92 -9.73 19.57 -14.30
C ILE A 92 -10.18 20.99 -14.01
N GLU A 93 -11.36 21.37 -14.48
CA GLU A 93 -11.97 22.68 -14.25
C GLU A 93 -13.30 22.52 -13.56
N LYS A 94 -13.52 23.33 -12.51
CA LYS A 94 -14.81 23.35 -11.80
C LYS A 94 -15.81 24.21 -12.58
N THR A 95 -17.01 23.69 -12.77
CA THR A 95 -18.15 24.38 -13.41
C THR A 95 -19.27 24.61 -12.41
N ALA A 96 -20.34 25.25 -12.84
CA ALA A 96 -21.53 25.43 -12.00
C ALA A 96 -22.24 24.10 -11.69
N GLU A 97 -22.15 23.11 -12.58
CA GLU A 97 -22.85 21.82 -12.46
C GLU A 97 -21.96 20.63 -12.14
N GLY A 98 -20.63 20.85 -12.02
CA GLY A 98 -19.70 19.77 -11.76
C GLY A 98 -18.27 20.10 -12.20
N PHE A 99 -17.72 19.26 -13.07
CA PHE A 99 -16.34 19.36 -13.53
C PHE A 99 -16.22 19.02 -15.01
N HIS A 100 -15.36 19.77 -15.71
CA HIS A 100 -14.83 19.42 -17.02
C HIS A 100 -13.44 18.83 -16.85
N ILE A 101 -13.22 17.64 -17.39
CA ILE A 101 -11.98 16.88 -17.27
C ILE A 101 -11.40 16.71 -18.67
N SER A 102 -10.35 17.45 -18.98
CA SER A 102 -9.66 17.32 -20.27
C SER A 102 -8.75 16.09 -20.26
N VAL A 103 -8.83 15.30 -21.31
CA VAL A 103 -8.07 14.06 -21.47
C VAL A 103 -7.34 14.00 -22.80
N LYS A 104 -6.21 13.32 -22.84
CA LYS A 104 -5.49 12.97 -24.06
C LYS A 104 -5.15 11.48 -24.07
N ASN A 105 -5.17 10.88 -25.25
CA ASN A 105 -4.72 9.51 -25.44
C ASN A 105 -3.18 9.46 -25.46
N THR A 106 -2.59 8.57 -24.65
CA THR A 106 -1.15 8.35 -24.57
C THR A 106 -0.72 7.03 -25.20
N ALA A 107 -1.64 6.27 -25.80
CA ALA A 107 -1.31 5.03 -26.48
C ALA A 107 -0.32 5.31 -27.62
N LYS A 108 0.82 4.68 -27.58
CA LYS A 108 1.61 4.45 -28.79
C LYS A 108 0.74 3.54 -29.66
N ALA A 109 0.53 3.88 -30.92
CA ALA A 109 -0.39 3.21 -31.85
C ALA A 109 -0.38 1.67 -31.67
N ASP A 110 -1.33 1.19 -30.86
CA ASP A 110 -1.60 -0.23 -30.68
C ASP A 110 -2.94 -0.52 -31.38
N PRO A 111 -2.93 -1.29 -32.47
CA PRO A 111 -4.12 -1.61 -33.23
C PRO A 111 -5.15 -2.42 -32.44
N HIS A 112 -4.77 -2.98 -31.27
CA HIS A 112 -5.65 -3.78 -30.41
C HIS A 112 -6.13 -3.05 -29.16
N ALA A 113 -5.66 -1.83 -28.89
CA ALA A 113 -6.16 -1.03 -27.77
C ALA A 113 -7.55 -0.47 -28.10
N ALA A 114 -8.51 -0.69 -27.20
CA ALA A 114 -9.82 -0.02 -27.31
C ALA A 114 -9.58 1.49 -27.41
N GLN A 115 -10.13 2.11 -28.46
CA GLN A 115 -9.88 3.51 -28.82
C GLN A 115 -10.49 4.43 -27.75
N ALA A 116 -9.65 4.87 -26.80
CA ALA A 116 -9.97 6.08 -26.08
C ALA A 116 -9.97 7.26 -27.07
N PRO A 117 -10.82 8.29 -26.88
CA PRO A 117 -10.78 9.47 -27.75
C PRO A 117 -9.38 10.06 -27.79
N ALA A 118 -8.89 10.44 -28.98
CA ALA A 118 -7.52 10.97 -29.16
C ALA A 118 -7.26 12.20 -28.26
N SER A 119 -8.28 13.00 -28.03
CA SER A 119 -8.41 14.05 -27.01
C SER A 119 -9.88 14.35 -26.82
N GLY A 120 -10.27 14.81 -25.64
CA GLY A 120 -11.68 15.11 -25.35
C GLY A 120 -11.87 15.73 -23.99
N VAL A 121 -13.12 16.08 -23.71
CA VAL A 121 -13.57 16.54 -22.40
C VAL A 121 -14.59 15.54 -21.87
N ILE A 122 -14.42 15.12 -20.63
CA ILE A 122 -15.38 14.31 -19.87
C ILE A 122 -16.08 15.24 -18.88
N GLU A 123 -17.40 15.27 -18.91
CA GLU A 123 -18.20 16.00 -17.94
C GLU A 123 -18.62 15.09 -16.80
N ALA A 124 -18.43 15.53 -15.55
CA ALA A 124 -18.78 14.75 -14.37
C ALA A 124 -19.29 15.66 -13.24
N ARG A 125 -20.34 15.21 -12.54
CA ARG A 125 -20.84 15.91 -11.36
C ARG A 125 -19.92 15.77 -10.16
N THR A 126 -19.17 14.67 -10.08
CA THR A 126 -18.26 14.36 -8.99
C THR A 126 -16.98 13.74 -9.52
N VAL A 127 -15.84 14.13 -9.00
CA VAL A 127 -14.53 13.56 -9.31
C VAL A 127 -13.91 12.97 -8.05
N VAL A 128 -13.46 11.72 -8.13
CA VAL A 128 -12.65 11.08 -7.09
C VAL A 128 -11.20 11.06 -7.54
N ASN A 129 -10.37 11.83 -6.84
CA ASN A 129 -8.96 11.91 -7.13
C ASN A 129 -8.21 10.76 -6.44
N ALA A 130 -7.86 9.74 -7.20
CA ALA A 130 -7.09 8.57 -6.77
C ALA A 130 -5.72 8.48 -7.49
N ALA A 131 -5.12 9.62 -7.86
CA ALA A 131 -3.92 9.71 -8.68
C ALA A 131 -2.60 9.43 -7.91
N GLY A 132 -2.65 8.81 -6.73
CA GLY A 132 -1.47 8.42 -5.96
C GLY A 132 -0.56 9.61 -5.64
N VAL A 133 0.72 9.53 -5.97
CA VAL A 133 1.72 10.61 -5.72
C VAL A 133 1.44 11.89 -6.52
N TYR A 134 0.59 11.84 -7.54
CA TYR A 134 0.17 13.01 -8.34
C TYR A 134 -1.15 13.61 -7.88
N ALA A 135 -1.74 13.14 -6.79
CA ALA A 135 -3.04 13.62 -6.33
C ALA A 135 -3.03 15.13 -5.98
N ASP A 136 -1.92 15.68 -5.53
CA ASP A 136 -1.75 17.12 -5.30
C ASP A 136 -1.84 17.95 -6.59
N VAL A 137 -1.35 17.42 -7.72
CA VAL A 137 -1.43 18.11 -9.02
C VAL A 137 -2.90 18.37 -9.39
N PHE A 138 -3.73 17.34 -9.34
CA PHE A 138 -5.14 17.44 -9.69
C PHE A 138 -5.97 18.19 -8.64
N HIS A 139 -5.67 17.99 -7.35
CA HIS A 139 -6.28 18.77 -6.27
C HIS A 139 -6.03 20.26 -6.47
N ASN A 140 -4.80 20.63 -6.82
CA ASN A 140 -4.40 22.01 -6.97
C ASN A 140 -5.00 22.73 -8.20
N MET A 141 -5.58 21.98 -9.15
CA MET A 141 -6.30 22.58 -10.26
C MET A 141 -7.64 23.18 -9.84
N VAL A 142 -8.32 22.59 -8.86
CA VAL A 142 -9.70 22.90 -8.50
C VAL A 142 -9.90 23.42 -7.07
N SER A 143 -8.86 23.46 -6.26
CA SER A 143 -8.91 23.90 -4.85
C SER A 143 -8.09 25.17 -4.65
N GLU A 144 -8.59 26.08 -3.82
CA GLU A 144 -7.84 27.25 -3.33
C GLU A 144 -6.78 26.83 -2.31
N SER A 145 -7.11 25.87 -1.45
CA SER A 145 -6.17 25.27 -0.50
C SER A 145 -5.23 24.32 -1.23
N LYS A 146 -3.96 24.72 -1.37
CA LYS A 146 -2.98 23.93 -2.11
C LYS A 146 -2.37 22.83 -1.25
N LEU A 147 -2.16 21.67 -1.85
CA LEU A 147 -1.45 20.53 -1.28
C LEU A 147 -0.10 20.34 -1.94
N HIS A 148 0.82 19.74 -1.22
CA HIS A 148 2.09 19.29 -1.76
C HIS A 148 2.38 17.87 -1.24
N ILE A 149 2.61 16.93 -2.16
CA ILE A 149 2.98 15.55 -1.83
C ILE A 149 4.47 15.35 -2.13
N THR A 150 5.24 15.08 -1.09
CA THR A 150 6.62 14.62 -1.23
C THR A 150 6.59 13.12 -1.48
N ALA A 151 7.15 12.69 -2.60
CA ALA A 151 7.23 11.28 -2.92
C ALA A 151 8.26 10.57 -2.02
N ARG A 152 7.91 9.38 -1.53
CA ARG A 152 8.78 8.55 -0.71
C ARG A 152 8.97 7.20 -1.37
N LYS A 153 10.21 6.90 -1.74
CA LYS A 153 10.60 5.62 -2.33
C LYS A 153 10.76 4.57 -1.24
N GLY A 154 10.18 3.39 -1.46
CA GLY A 154 10.35 2.20 -0.63
C GLY A 154 10.80 1.03 -1.47
N GLU A 155 12.04 0.62 -1.30
CA GLU A 155 12.63 -0.51 -2.02
C GLU A 155 12.49 -1.78 -1.22
N TYR A 156 12.17 -2.88 -1.89
CA TYR A 156 12.05 -4.20 -1.30
C TYR A 156 13.04 -5.17 -1.92
N MET A 157 13.56 -6.06 -1.11
CA MET A 157 14.26 -7.25 -1.57
C MET A 157 13.26 -8.40 -1.69
N LEU A 158 13.08 -8.92 -2.90
CA LEU A 158 12.31 -10.13 -3.16
C LEU A 158 13.28 -11.30 -3.23
N LEU A 159 13.29 -12.13 -2.20
CA LEU A 159 14.14 -13.30 -2.12
C LEU A 159 13.50 -14.50 -2.81
N ASP A 160 14.32 -15.45 -3.20
CA ASP A 160 13.89 -16.69 -3.86
C ASP A 160 12.95 -17.54 -2.98
N LYS A 161 12.24 -18.46 -3.61
CA LYS A 161 11.33 -19.39 -2.92
C LYS A 161 12.02 -20.30 -1.91
N SER A 162 13.33 -20.55 -2.08
CA SER A 162 14.14 -21.28 -1.08
C SER A 162 14.17 -20.60 0.28
N ALA A 163 14.09 -19.26 0.30
CA ALA A 163 13.95 -18.46 1.51
C ALA A 163 12.50 -18.30 2.02
N GLY A 164 11.51 -18.66 1.19
CA GLY A 164 10.10 -18.36 1.44
C GLY A 164 9.49 -19.00 2.68
N LYS A 165 10.13 -20.05 3.21
CA LYS A 165 9.72 -20.74 4.44
C LYS A 165 10.46 -20.25 5.69
N HIS A 166 11.31 -19.22 5.57
CA HIS A 166 12.10 -18.72 6.69
C HIS A 166 11.21 -18.15 7.80
N VAL A 167 10.10 -17.50 7.42
CA VAL A 167 9.03 -17.09 8.34
C VAL A 167 7.67 -17.54 7.81
N SER A 168 6.72 -17.79 8.73
CA SER A 168 5.35 -18.23 8.41
C SER A 168 4.35 -17.09 8.49
N HIS A 169 4.69 -16.03 9.23
CA HIS A 169 3.84 -14.86 9.49
C HIS A 169 4.42 -13.59 8.89
N THR A 170 3.61 -12.56 8.76
CA THR A 170 4.12 -11.23 8.44
C THR A 170 4.66 -10.58 9.70
N ILE A 171 5.95 -10.32 9.72
CA ILE A 171 6.67 -9.77 10.87
C ILE A 171 6.93 -8.29 10.62
N PHE A 172 6.46 -7.44 11.53
CA PHE A 172 6.69 -6.00 11.54
C PHE A 172 7.57 -5.63 12.72
N GLN A 173 8.43 -4.65 12.54
CA GLN A 173 9.06 -3.95 13.65
C GLN A 173 8.06 -2.93 14.23
N LEU A 174 8.21 -2.62 15.52
CA LEU A 174 7.47 -1.53 16.14
C LEU A 174 7.79 -0.22 15.40
N PRO A 175 6.78 0.61 15.07
CA PRO A 175 7.00 1.88 14.39
C PRO A 175 7.99 2.78 15.14
N GLY A 176 8.98 3.29 14.44
CA GLY A 176 10.00 4.21 14.96
C GLY A 176 9.92 5.60 14.34
N LYS A 177 10.94 6.42 14.56
CA LYS A 177 11.03 7.79 14.02
C LYS A 177 10.98 7.82 12.49
N MET A 178 11.45 6.77 11.82
CA MET A 178 11.48 6.65 10.35
C MET A 178 10.17 6.06 9.76
N GLY A 179 9.15 5.82 10.58
CA GLY A 179 7.86 5.26 10.15
C GLY A 179 7.64 3.82 10.60
N LYS A 180 6.95 3.02 9.77
CA LYS A 180 6.49 1.66 10.14
C LYS A 180 7.59 0.60 10.29
N GLY A 181 8.83 0.93 9.97
CA GLY A 181 9.94 -0.03 10.01
C GLY A 181 9.92 -1.04 8.86
N VAL A 182 10.94 -1.87 8.81
CA VAL A 182 11.07 -2.96 7.84
C VAL A 182 10.13 -4.09 8.22
N LEU A 183 9.49 -4.69 7.22
CA LEU A 183 8.73 -5.93 7.38
C LEU A 183 9.45 -7.10 6.72
N VAL A 184 9.21 -8.29 7.26
CA VAL A 184 9.60 -9.57 6.67
C VAL A 184 8.33 -10.38 6.50
N THR A 185 8.00 -10.77 5.27
CA THR A 185 6.74 -11.47 4.99
C THR A 185 6.87 -12.49 3.88
N PRO A 186 6.28 -13.69 4.02
CA PRO A 186 6.12 -14.59 2.90
C PRO A 186 5.16 -13.96 1.89
N THR A 187 5.32 -14.28 0.62
CA THR A 187 4.37 -13.89 -0.43
C THR A 187 3.41 -15.05 -0.74
N ILE A 188 2.31 -14.75 -1.40
CA ILE A 188 1.36 -15.79 -1.85
C ILE A 188 1.97 -16.73 -2.90
N HIS A 189 3.08 -16.34 -3.50
CA HIS A 189 3.80 -17.12 -4.53
C HIS A 189 4.96 -17.93 -3.94
N GLY A 190 5.18 -17.88 -2.61
CA GLY A 190 6.18 -18.63 -1.91
C GLY A 190 7.57 -17.99 -1.83
N ASN A 191 7.71 -16.75 -2.25
CA ASN A 191 8.91 -15.93 -2.05
C ASN A 191 8.93 -15.30 -0.66
N LEU A 192 10.07 -14.75 -0.23
CA LEU A 192 10.19 -13.91 0.95
C LEU A 192 10.44 -12.47 0.53
N LEU A 193 9.68 -11.55 1.11
CA LEU A 193 9.80 -10.12 0.86
C LEU A 193 10.35 -9.43 2.12
N VAL A 194 11.40 -8.62 1.95
CA VAL A 194 12.05 -7.85 3.03
C VAL A 194 12.11 -6.39 2.63
N GLY A 195 11.63 -5.48 3.45
CA GLY A 195 11.58 -4.05 3.20
C GLY A 195 10.36 -3.39 3.86
N PRO A 196 10.03 -2.15 3.49
CA PRO A 196 10.73 -1.29 2.53
C PRO A 196 11.89 -0.49 3.14
N THR A 197 12.72 0.09 2.28
CA THR A 197 13.47 1.29 2.63
C THR A 197 12.53 2.50 2.71
N SER A 198 13.01 3.65 3.18
CA SER A 198 12.18 4.87 3.30
C SER A 198 13.04 6.09 2.98
N VAL A 199 12.97 6.55 1.72
CA VAL A 199 13.78 7.66 1.21
C VAL A 199 12.87 8.67 0.52
N ASP A 200 12.86 9.91 1.00
CA ASP A 200 12.18 11.00 0.31
C ASP A 200 12.93 11.35 -0.97
N ILE A 201 12.21 11.47 -2.07
CA ILE A 201 12.76 11.75 -3.39
C ILE A 201 12.16 13.04 -3.95
N THR A 202 12.97 13.78 -4.72
CA THR A 202 12.58 15.07 -5.30
C THR A 202 11.71 14.91 -6.55
N SER A 203 11.86 13.80 -7.28
CA SER A 203 11.07 13.50 -8.48
C SER A 203 10.01 12.43 -8.18
N LYS A 204 8.77 12.71 -8.54
CA LYS A 204 7.68 11.72 -8.47
C LYS A 204 7.82 10.57 -9.49
N GLU A 205 8.67 10.72 -10.47
CA GLU A 205 8.96 9.74 -11.52
C GLU A 205 10.14 8.81 -11.20
N GLY A 206 10.79 9.02 -10.06
CA GLY A 206 11.97 8.26 -9.64
C GLY A 206 11.64 6.85 -9.19
N ILE A 207 11.53 5.92 -10.15
CA ILE A 207 11.30 4.48 -9.92
C ILE A 207 12.59 3.64 -10.03
N ASN A 208 13.75 4.28 -10.10
CA ASN A 208 15.05 3.61 -10.17
C ASN A 208 15.37 2.90 -8.85
N THR A 209 15.80 1.65 -8.93
CA THR A 209 16.32 0.82 -7.81
C THR A 209 17.82 0.78 -7.85
#